data_f00662edbdf5370b97151d51326d88d3
#
_entry.id   f00662edbdf5370b97151d51326d88d3
#
_cell.length_a   1.000
_cell.length_b   1.000
_cell.length_c   1.000
_cell.angle_alpha   90.00
_cell.angle_beta   90.00
_cell.angle_gamma   90.00
#
_symmetry.space_group_name_H-M   'P 1'
#
loop_
_entity.id
_entity.type
_entity.pdbx_description
1 polymer ?
#
loop_
_entity_poly.entity_id
_entity_poly.type
_entity_poly.pdbx_seq_one_letter_code
_entity_poly.pdbx_strand_id
1 'polypeptide(L)'
;MKHTTTAVLVAAGNSTRMGFDKLAAFIEGKTVLQRSVEAFDAHPDIDALVLVAGSRNEEAARALAAACRKPALVVRGGATRAESVRSGVQAATGEFVAIHDAARPFVSEEVITRALHAAWQCGAAAPAVPVKDTVKVAGPDGLVQATPQRSTLYAVQTPQCFDRAAYLAAAQTLGQQDVTDDCQLMERTGRPVKLTEGSYENYKITTIEDLKGAGAMRIGHGYDVHKLVEGRRLILGGVDIPYEKGLLGHSDADVLAHAVMDALLGAAAMGDIGQHFPDNDPTYAGADSLALMKEVARLLAQQGWRVENVDATILCQAPKLARHIPAMRANLAAALGLDVGAVSVKATTEEHLGFTGQGLGIAAHAVALIDR
;
A
#
# COMPACT_ATOMS: atom_id res chain seq x y z
N MET A 1 33.96 -14.73 -11.17
CA MET A 1 34.22 -13.44 -11.84
C MET A 1 32.91 -12.64 -11.83
N LYS A 2 32.98 -11.33 -11.72
CA LYS A 2 31.79 -10.47 -11.88
C LYS A 2 31.49 -10.34 -13.37
N HIS A 3 30.25 -10.68 -13.76
CA HIS A 3 29.78 -10.53 -15.12
C HIS A 3 28.98 -9.23 -15.25
N THR A 4 28.95 -8.63 -16.44
CA THR A 4 28.11 -7.48 -16.70
C THR A 4 26.65 -7.91 -16.84
N THR A 5 25.75 -7.21 -16.14
CA THR A 5 24.31 -7.56 -16.10
C THR A 5 23.43 -6.35 -16.44
N THR A 6 22.48 -6.55 -17.33
CA THR A 6 21.43 -5.59 -17.60
C THR A 6 20.10 -6.05 -17.00
N ALA A 7 19.48 -5.24 -16.17
CA ALA A 7 18.09 -5.48 -15.71
C ALA A 7 17.09 -5.09 -16.81
N VAL A 8 16.16 -5.98 -17.11
CA VAL A 8 15.05 -5.76 -18.07
C VAL A 8 13.74 -5.71 -17.28
N LEU A 9 13.24 -4.50 -17.05
CA LEU A 9 12.03 -4.26 -16.26
C LEU A 9 10.81 -4.21 -17.18
N VAL A 10 9.95 -5.23 -17.10
CA VAL A 10 8.79 -5.40 -17.99
C VAL A 10 7.58 -4.67 -17.42
N ALA A 11 7.26 -3.53 -18.03
CA ALA A 11 6.18 -2.62 -17.62
C ALA A 11 5.07 -2.46 -18.67
N ALA A 12 5.15 -3.13 -19.82
CA ALA A 12 4.24 -2.95 -20.96
C ALA A 12 2.83 -3.59 -20.80
N GLY A 13 2.52 -4.22 -19.67
CA GLY A 13 1.25 -4.92 -19.45
C GLY A 13 0.04 -3.96 -19.31
N ASN A 14 -1.09 -4.31 -19.92
CA ASN A 14 -2.29 -3.45 -20.01
C ASN A 14 -3.17 -3.37 -18.75
N SER A 15 -2.81 -3.99 -17.63
CA SER A 15 -3.55 -3.96 -16.33
C SER A 15 -5.08 -4.15 -16.45
N THR A 16 -5.54 -4.97 -17.44
CA THR A 16 -6.96 -5.09 -17.82
C THR A 16 -7.88 -5.54 -16.67
N ARG A 17 -7.36 -6.28 -15.70
CA ARG A 17 -8.11 -6.80 -14.55
C ARG A 17 -8.41 -5.76 -13.46
N MET A 18 -7.66 -4.67 -13.38
CA MET A 18 -7.78 -3.66 -12.32
C MET A 18 -8.51 -2.39 -12.74
N GLY A 19 -8.80 -2.21 -14.05
CA GLY A 19 -9.47 -1.02 -14.57
C GLY A 19 -8.60 0.26 -14.58
N PHE A 20 -7.44 0.24 -13.94
CA PHE A 20 -6.47 1.34 -13.91
C PHE A 20 -5.03 0.82 -14.08
N ASP A 21 -4.06 1.72 -14.28
CA ASP A 21 -2.67 1.32 -14.38
C ASP A 21 -2.07 1.07 -13.00
N LYS A 22 -1.94 -0.21 -12.63
CA LYS A 22 -1.38 -0.63 -11.35
C LYS A 22 0.07 -0.19 -11.13
N LEU A 23 0.84 0.07 -12.19
CA LEU A 23 2.23 0.54 -12.09
C LEU A 23 2.31 2.00 -11.66
N ALA A 24 1.22 2.78 -11.88
CA ALA A 24 1.07 4.14 -11.41
C ALA A 24 0.52 4.23 -9.97
N ALA A 25 0.04 3.12 -9.40
CA ALA A 25 -0.44 3.10 -8.01
C ALA A 25 0.71 3.40 -7.04
N PHE A 26 0.39 4.14 -5.98
CA PHE A 26 1.35 4.51 -4.95
C PHE A 26 1.40 3.47 -3.83
N ILE A 27 2.61 3.19 -3.35
CA ILE A 27 2.91 2.40 -2.16
C ILE A 27 3.95 3.19 -1.37
N GLU A 28 3.59 3.65 -0.17
CA GLU A 28 4.48 4.44 0.71
C GLU A 28 5.16 5.62 -0.01
N GLY A 29 4.36 6.40 -0.75
CA GLY A 29 4.82 7.62 -1.42
C GLY A 29 5.58 7.44 -2.73
N LYS A 30 5.76 6.21 -3.23
CA LYS A 30 6.39 5.90 -4.52
C LYS A 30 5.46 5.05 -5.37
N THR A 31 5.52 5.22 -6.70
CA THR A 31 4.76 4.34 -7.59
C THR A 31 5.32 2.91 -7.58
N VAL A 32 4.48 1.93 -7.90
CA VAL A 32 4.89 0.52 -8.09
C VAL A 32 6.05 0.42 -9.07
N LEU A 33 5.98 1.14 -10.20
CA LEU A 33 7.05 1.18 -11.20
C LEU A 33 8.34 1.78 -10.62
N GLN A 34 8.23 2.89 -9.90
CA GLN A 34 9.37 3.57 -9.29
C GLN A 34 10.11 2.66 -8.31
N ARG A 35 9.38 1.95 -7.42
CA ARG A 35 9.99 1.02 -6.46
C ARG A 35 10.78 -0.09 -7.16
N SER A 36 10.20 -0.68 -8.20
CA SER A 36 10.88 -1.72 -9.00
C SER A 36 12.13 -1.18 -9.69
N VAL A 37 12.08 0.03 -10.29
CA VAL A 37 13.26 0.64 -10.93
C VAL A 37 14.36 0.92 -9.92
N GLU A 38 14.03 1.54 -8.78
CA GLU A 38 15.00 1.89 -7.74
C GLU A 38 15.70 0.66 -7.15
N ALA A 39 15.01 -0.48 -6.99
CA ALA A 39 15.61 -1.70 -6.48
C ALA A 39 16.78 -2.19 -7.38
N PHE A 40 16.61 -2.13 -8.69
CA PHE A 40 17.66 -2.53 -9.63
C PHE A 40 18.70 -1.44 -9.88
N ASP A 41 18.31 -0.16 -9.86
CA ASP A 41 19.24 0.95 -9.96
C ASP A 41 20.21 1.02 -8.77
N ALA A 42 19.74 0.65 -7.59
CA ALA A 42 20.57 0.59 -6.38
C ALA A 42 21.49 -0.63 -6.33
N HIS A 43 21.15 -1.75 -6.99
CA HIS A 43 21.81 -3.04 -6.81
C HIS A 43 23.26 -3.05 -7.38
N PRO A 44 24.29 -3.48 -6.61
CA PRO A 44 25.69 -3.37 -7.03
C PRO A 44 26.09 -4.26 -8.23
N ASP A 45 25.36 -5.34 -8.47
CA ASP A 45 25.63 -6.30 -9.55
C ASP A 45 24.81 -6.05 -10.82
N ILE A 46 24.08 -4.95 -10.88
CA ILE A 46 23.40 -4.45 -12.09
C ILE A 46 24.21 -3.30 -12.67
N ASP A 47 24.52 -3.34 -13.96
CA ASP A 47 25.34 -2.35 -14.63
C ASP A 47 24.51 -1.38 -15.49
N ALA A 48 23.35 -1.83 -15.99
CA ALA A 48 22.43 -1.03 -16.81
C ALA A 48 20.99 -1.50 -16.65
N LEU A 49 20.03 -0.64 -17.04
CA LEU A 49 18.60 -0.93 -17.04
C LEU A 49 17.99 -0.76 -18.42
N VAL A 50 17.04 -1.62 -18.75
CA VAL A 50 16.13 -1.46 -19.88
C VAL A 50 14.70 -1.51 -19.35
N LEU A 51 13.98 -0.41 -19.47
CA LEU A 51 12.55 -0.33 -19.09
C LEU A 51 11.72 -0.60 -20.34
N VAL A 52 10.95 -1.67 -20.31
CA VAL A 52 10.05 -2.04 -21.42
C VAL A 52 8.66 -1.47 -21.10
N ALA A 53 8.33 -0.33 -21.73
CA ALA A 53 7.11 0.43 -21.44
C ALA A 53 6.00 0.19 -22.47
N GLY A 54 4.74 0.32 -21.99
CA GLY A 54 3.57 0.44 -22.85
C GLY A 54 3.20 1.90 -23.09
N SER A 55 2.23 2.15 -23.96
CA SER A 55 1.78 3.52 -24.29
C SER A 55 1.27 4.34 -23.09
N ARG A 56 0.76 3.66 -22.05
CA ARG A 56 0.18 4.33 -20.86
C ARG A 56 1.21 4.84 -19.88
N ASN A 57 2.40 4.24 -19.85
CA ASN A 57 3.44 4.54 -18.85
C ASN A 57 4.79 4.89 -19.48
N GLU A 58 4.85 5.12 -20.79
CA GLU A 58 6.09 5.44 -21.49
C GLU A 58 6.72 6.74 -20.97
N GLU A 59 5.92 7.78 -20.71
CA GLU A 59 6.40 9.06 -20.18
C GLU A 59 6.97 8.87 -18.75
N ALA A 60 6.26 8.19 -17.88
CA ALA A 60 6.73 7.87 -16.53
C ALA A 60 8.02 7.03 -16.56
N ALA A 61 8.09 6.04 -17.45
CA ALA A 61 9.30 5.22 -17.62
C ALA A 61 10.49 6.06 -18.10
N ARG A 62 10.29 7.00 -19.03
CA ARG A 62 11.36 7.93 -19.50
C ARG A 62 11.84 8.84 -18.36
N ALA A 63 10.92 9.40 -17.58
CA ALA A 63 11.28 10.22 -16.43
C ALA A 63 12.09 9.43 -15.39
N LEU A 64 11.69 8.20 -15.08
CA LEU A 64 12.43 7.32 -14.16
C LEU A 64 13.79 6.93 -14.72
N ALA A 65 13.88 6.56 -16.01
CA ALA A 65 15.16 6.23 -16.64
C ALA A 65 16.15 7.41 -16.62
N ALA A 66 15.67 8.65 -16.83
CA ALA A 66 16.48 9.85 -16.73
C ALA A 66 16.98 10.15 -15.30
N ALA A 67 16.27 9.67 -14.28
CA ALA A 67 16.63 9.83 -12.87
C ALA A 67 17.52 8.71 -12.33
N CYS A 68 17.73 7.61 -13.08
CA CYS A 68 18.60 6.50 -12.67
C CYS A 68 20.06 6.94 -12.57
N ARG A 69 20.79 6.37 -11.62
CA ARG A 69 22.25 6.52 -11.47
C ARG A 69 23.02 5.72 -12.52
N LYS A 70 22.43 4.63 -12.98
CA LYS A 70 23.00 3.74 -14.00
C LYS A 70 22.48 4.06 -15.39
N PRO A 71 23.20 3.69 -16.45
CA PRO A 71 22.68 3.80 -17.81
C PRO A 71 21.32 3.11 -17.92
N ALA A 72 20.30 3.85 -18.33
CA ALA A 72 18.93 3.35 -18.44
C ALA A 72 18.34 3.73 -19.80
N LEU A 73 17.72 2.73 -20.47
CA LEU A 73 17.08 2.88 -21.77
C LEU A 73 15.60 2.50 -21.67
N VAL A 74 14.73 3.25 -22.35
CA VAL A 74 13.32 2.90 -22.48
C VAL A 74 13.07 2.35 -23.88
N VAL A 75 12.46 1.16 -23.95
CA VAL A 75 12.03 0.54 -25.20
C VAL A 75 10.53 0.27 -25.16
N ARG A 76 9.88 0.26 -26.33
CA ARG A 76 8.47 -0.04 -26.44
C ARG A 76 8.24 -1.54 -26.37
N GLY A 77 7.26 -1.98 -25.57
CA GLY A 77 6.80 -3.36 -25.50
C GLY A 77 6.01 -3.78 -26.75
N GLY A 78 5.94 -5.09 -26.95
CA GLY A 78 5.13 -5.72 -28.00
C GLY A 78 3.68 -5.97 -27.58
N ALA A 79 2.95 -6.71 -28.41
CA ALA A 79 1.56 -7.10 -28.17
C ALA A 79 1.43 -8.13 -27.03
N THR A 80 2.46 -8.94 -26.83
CA THR A 80 2.52 -9.98 -25.79
C THR A 80 3.64 -9.70 -24.77
N ARG A 81 3.59 -10.40 -23.62
CA ARG A 81 4.68 -10.34 -22.63
C ARG A 81 5.99 -10.86 -23.25
N ALA A 82 5.93 -11.96 -23.98
CA ALA A 82 7.11 -12.56 -24.64
C ALA A 82 7.77 -11.59 -25.63
N GLU A 83 6.99 -10.90 -26.46
CA GLU A 83 7.50 -9.88 -27.38
C GLU A 83 8.12 -8.71 -26.62
N SER A 84 7.48 -8.26 -25.55
CA SER A 84 7.99 -7.17 -24.69
C SER A 84 9.33 -7.55 -24.06
N VAL A 85 9.45 -8.75 -23.51
CA VAL A 85 10.72 -9.25 -22.96
C VAL A 85 11.78 -9.34 -24.05
N ARG A 86 11.45 -9.88 -25.21
CA ARG A 86 12.39 -10.00 -26.35
C ARG A 86 12.94 -8.63 -26.77
N SER A 87 12.08 -7.62 -26.88
CA SER A 87 12.50 -6.25 -27.18
C SER A 87 13.48 -5.71 -26.14
N GLY A 88 13.20 -5.96 -24.86
CA GLY A 88 14.08 -5.56 -23.76
C GLY A 88 15.44 -6.27 -23.78
N VAL A 89 15.45 -7.60 -23.96
CA VAL A 89 16.70 -8.37 -24.01
C VAL A 89 17.55 -8.06 -25.24
N GLN A 90 16.93 -7.74 -26.37
CA GLN A 90 17.64 -7.28 -27.56
C GLN A 90 18.35 -5.95 -27.35
N ALA A 91 17.73 -5.04 -26.61
CA ALA A 91 18.29 -3.73 -26.27
C ALA A 91 19.32 -3.79 -25.12
N ALA A 92 19.36 -4.87 -24.35
CA ALA A 92 20.31 -5.09 -23.28
C ALA A 92 21.73 -5.25 -23.82
N THR A 93 22.73 -4.77 -23.05
CA THR A 93 24.15 -4.81 -23.42
C THR A 93 25.00 -5.75 -22.55
N GLY A 94 24.50 -6.16 -21.37
CA GLY A 94 25.19 -7.06 -20.45
C GLY A 94 25.38 -8.48 -21.01
N GLU A 95 26.38 -9.20 -20.48
CA GLU A 95 26.56 -10.65 -20.71
C GLU A 95 25.37 -11.45 -20.15
N PHE A 96 24.82 -10.98 -19.03
CA PHE A 96 23.62 -11.52 -18.41
C PHE A 96 22.48 -10.53 -18.43
N VAL A 97 21.25 -11.06 -18.39
CA VAL A 97 20.03 -10.28 -18.21
C VAL A 97 19.26 -10.75 -16.99
N ALA A 98 18.70 -9.79 -16.24
CA ALA A 98 17.77 -10.02 -15.14
C ALA A 98 16.38 -9.51 -15.55
N ILE A 99 15.51 -10.41 -15.96
CA ILE A 99 14.16 -10.07 -16.43
C ILE A 99 13.23 -9.98 -15.23
N HIS A 100 12.63 -8.81 -15.00
CA HIS A 100 11.79 -8.57 -13.84
C HIS A 100 10.43 -7.97 -14.22
N ASP A 101 9.37 -8.52 -13.64
CA ASP A 101 8.03 -7.94 -13.75
C ASP A 101 7.97 -6.66 -12.90
N ALA A 102 7.81 -5.50 -13.52
CA ALA A 102 7.72 -4.20 -12.83
C ALA A 102 6.56 -4.12 -11.81
N ALA A 103 5.64 -5.08 -11.84
CA ALA A 103 4.57 -5.23 -10.86
C ALA A 103 4.97 -5.99 -9.58
N ARG A 104 6.26 -6.22 -9.32
CA ARG A 104 6.80 -6.79 -8.07
C ARG A 104 7.69 -5.76 -7.36
N PRO A 105 7.09 -4.75 -6.71
CA PRO A 105 7.84 -3.62 -6.13
C PRO A 105 8.62 -3.95 -4.85
N PHE A 106 8.49 -5.16 -4.32
CA PHE A 106 9.07 -5.60 -3.04
C PHE A 106 10.22 -6.58 -3.19
N VAL A 107 10.84 -6.64 -4.38
CA VAL A 107 12.03 -7.45 -4.58
C VAL A 107 13.18 -6.90 -3.73
N SER A 108 13.77 -7.76 -2.88
CA SER A 108 14.91 -7.38 -2.05
C SER A 108 16.24 -7.56 -2.77
N GLU A 109 17.29 -6.88 -2.28
CA GLU A 109 18.65 -7.00 -2.79
C GLU A 109 19.14 -8.45 -2.74
N GLU A 110 18.84 -9.17 -1.66
CA GLU A 110 19.27 -10.56 -1.48
C GLU A 110 18.62 -11.50 -2.50
N VAL A 111 17.35 -11.28 -2.86
CA VAL A 111 16.66 -12.07 -3.89
C VAL A 111 17.30 -11.84 -5.25
N ILE A 112 17.62 -10.60 -5.59
CA ILE A 112 18.31 -10.25 -6.85
C ILE A 112 19.71 -10.90 -6.86
N THR A 113 20.50 -10.72 -5.80
CA THR A 113 21.86 -11.26 -5.68
C THR A 113 21.89 -12.77 -5.86
N ARG A 114 21.03 -13.51 -5.13
CA ARG A 114 20.98 -14.99 -5.23
C ARG A 114 20.66 -15.46 -6.64
N ALA A 115 19.69 -14.83 -7.30
CA ALA A 115 19.30 -15.19 -8.67
C ALA A 115 20.44 -14.92 -9.67
N LEU A 116 21.09 -13.74 -9.58
CA LEU A 116 22.20 -13.37 -10.44
C LEU A 116 23.41 -14.30 -10.27
N HIS A 117 23.85 -14.50 -9.03
CA HIS A 117 25.03 -15.34 -8.77
C HIS A 117 24.81 -16.79 -9.19
N ALA A 118 23.59 -17.32 -9.02
CA ALA A 118 23.27 -18.66 -9.53
C ALA A 118 23.27 -18.71 -11.07
N ALA A 119 22.72 -17.69 -11.74
CA ALA A 119 22.74 -17.61 -13.20
C ALA A 119 24.16 -17.48 -13.76
N TRP A 120 25.05 -16.73 -13.10
CA TRP A 120 26.48 -16.64 -13.49
C TRP A 120 27.21 -17.98 -13.42
N GLN A 121 26.74 -18.89 -12.56
CA GLN A 121 27.33 -20.23 -12.42
C GLN A 121 26.76 -21.26 -13.39
N CYS A 122 25.47 -21.23 -13.68
CA CYS A 122 24.78 -22.28 -14.44
C CYS A 122 24.06 -21.78 -15.70
N GLY A 123 24.14 -20.50 -16.02
CA GLY A 123 23.56 -19.89 -17.23
C GLY A 123 22.09 -19.48 -17.12
N ALA A 124 21.32 -20.03 -16.17
CA ALA A 124 19.92 -19.66 -15.96
C ALA A 124 19.47 -19.91 -14.52
N ALA A 125 18.81 -18.92 -13.88
CA ALA A 125 18.27 -19.06 -12.53
C ALA A 125 17.06 -18.16 -12.30
N ALA A 126 16.20 -18.56 -11.35
CA ALA A 126 15.04 -17.79 -10.91
C ALA A 126 14.75 -17.98 -9.43
N PRO A 127 14.33 -16.94 -8.70
CA PRO A 127 13.85 -17.08 -7.33
C PRO A 127 12.50 -17.79 -7.33
N ALA A 128 12.29 -18.64 -6.34
CA ALA A 128 11.04 -19.34 -6.15
C ALA A 128 10.76 -19.58 -4.66
N VAL A 129 9.49 -19.71 -4.30
CA VAL A 129 9.04 -20.05 -2.96
C VAL A 129 8.26 -21.36 -2.98
N PRO A 130 8.36 -22.22 -1.93
CA PRO A 130 7.52 -23.40 -1.81
C PRO A 130 6.03 -23.03 -1.84
N VAL A 131 5.21 -23.84 -2.51
CA VAL A 131 3.76 -23.63 -2.50
C VAL A 131 3.19 -23.98 -1.14
N LYS A 132 2.39 -23.07 -0.55
CA LYS A 132 1.79 -23.25 0.78
C LYS A 132 0.53 -24.12 0.75
N ASP A 133 -0.30 -23.94 -0.25
CA ASP A 133 -1.58 -24.64 -0.38
C ASP A 133 -1.45 -25.95 -1.13
N THR A 134 -2.44 -26.85 -0.94
CA THR A 134 -2.52 -28.06 -1.74
C THR A 134 -3.00 -27.74 -3.16
N VAL A 135 -2.15 -27.99 -4.15
CA VAL A 135 -2.48 -27.80 -5.57
C VAL A 135 -3.25 -29.00 -6.10
N LYS A 136 -4.33 -28.73 -6.84
CA LYS A 136 -5.11 -29.74 -7.57
C LYS A 136 -4.99 -29.49 -9.06
N VAL A 137 -4.81 -30.56 -9.83
CA VAL A 137 -4.99 -30.55 -11.28
C VAL A 137 -6.43 -30.93 -11.54
N ALA A 138 -7.18 -30.09 -12.26
CA ALA A 138 -8.60 -30.31 -12.58
C ALA A 138 -8.84 -30.31 -14.08
N GLY A 139 -9.83 -31.06 -14.51
CA GLY A 139 -10.34 -31.03 -15.88
C GLY A 139 -11.20 -29.78 -16.15
N PRO A 140 -11.64 -29.60 -17.44
CA PRO A 140 -12.54 -28.49 -17.81
C PRO A 140 -13.90 -28.54 -17.09
N ASP A 141 -14.29 -29.70 -16.60
CA ASP A 141 -15.51 -29.96 -15.82
C ASP A 141 -15.36 -29.64 -14.33
N GLY A 142 -14.18 -29.17 -13.91
CA GLY A 142 -13.88 -28.87 -12.50
C GLY A 142 -13.55 -30.10 -11.64
N LEU A 143 -13.57 -31.32 -12.20
CA LEU A 143 -13.24 -32.54 -11.44
C LEU A 143 -11.72 -32.67 -11.25
N VAL A 144 -11.33 -33.04 -10.02
CA VAL A 144 -9.92 -33.24 -9.69
C VAL A 144 -9.36 -34.48 -10.37
N GLN A 145 -8.30 -34.31 -11.17
CA GLN A 145 -7.60 -35.37 -11.88
C GLN A 145 -6.34 -35.85 -11.13
N ALA A 146 -5.63 -34.93 -10.46
CA ALA A 146 -4.42 -35.27 -9.72
C ALA A 146 -4.17 -34.29 -8.57
N THR A 147 -3.38 -34.74 -7.60
CA THR A 147 -2.85 -33.91 -6.52
C THR A 147 -1.34 -34.07 -6.51
N PRO A 148 -0.57 -33.15 -7.10
CA PRO A 148 0.88 -33.21 -7.11
C PRO A 148 1.47 -33.17 -5.69
N GLN A 149 2.63 -33.78 -5.51
CA GLN A 149 3.35 -33.75 -4.23
C GLN A 149 3.82 -32.33 -3.94
N ARG A 150 3.24 -31.68 -2.91
CA ARG A 150 3.49 -30.27 -2.59
C ARG A 150 4.97 -29.95 -2.33
N SER A 151 5.73 -30.87 -1.74
CA SER A 151 7.16 -30.67 -1.44
C SER A 151 8.05 -30.47 -2.69
N THR A 152 7.54 -30.77 -3.88
CA THR A 152 8.25 -30.56 -5.16
C THR A 152 7.71 -29.37 -5.94
N LEU A 153 6.71 -28.63 -5.40
CA LEU A 153 6.08 -27.53 -6.08
C LEU A 153 6.61 -26.19 -5.57
N TYR A 154 6.98 -25.35 -6.52
CA TYR A 154 7.49 -24.00 -6.26
C TYR A 154 6.73 -22.98 -7.11
N ALA A 155 6.42 -21.83 -6.50
CA ALA A 155 5.92 -20.66 -7.21
C ALA A 155 7.11 -19.81 -7.64
N VAL A 156 7.37 -19.76 -8.94
CA VAL A 156 8.49 -19.02 -9.53
C VAL A 156 8.18 -17.53 -9.54
N GLN A 157 9.21 -16.75 -9.21
CA GLN A 157 9.14 -15.29 -9.15
C GLN A 157 10.09 -14.66 -10.20
N THR A 158 10.27 -13.35 -10.12
CA THR A 158 11.29 -12.61 -10.87
C THR A 158 12.16 -11.81 -9.87
N PRO A 159 13.43 -11.47 -10.22
CA PRO A 159 14.02 -11.53 -11.56
C PRO A 159 14.39 -12.94 -12.01
N GLN A 160 14.07 -13.27 -13.26
CA GLN A 160 14.58 -14.46 -13.94
C GLN A 160 15.86 -14.07 -14.67
N CYS A 161 16.97 -14.71 -14.32
CA CYS A 161 18.30 -14.32 -14.75
C CYS A 161 18.89 -15.33 -15.73
N PHE A 162 19.45 -14.84 -16.84
CA PHE A 162 19.94 -15.69 -17.94
C PHE A 162 21.22 -15.14 -18.53
N ASP A 163 22.08 -16.07 -19.03
CA ASP A 163 23.04 -15.73 -20.09
C ASP A 163 22.27 -15.16 -21.27
N ARG A 164 22.60 -13.94 -21.67
CA ARG A 164 21.85 -13.19 -22.68
C ARG A 164 21.92 -13.85 -24.06
N ALA A 165 23.10 -14.36 -24.47
CA ALA A 165 23.26 -15.02 -25.76
C ALA A 165 22.48 -16.32 -25.81
N ALA A 166 22.51 -17.09 -24.73
CA ALA A 166 21.73 -18.33 -24.59
C ALA A 166 20.22 -18.08 -24.64
N TYR A 167 19.75 -17.04 -23.97
CA TYR A 167 18.33 -16.63 -24.00
C TYR A 167 17.89 -16.24 -25.41
N LEU A 168 18.65 -15.40 -26.11
CA LEU A 168 18.32 -14.98 -27.48
C LEU A 168 18.31 -16.15 -28.46
N ALA A 169 19.25 -17.09 -28.34
CA ALA A 169 19.28 -18.31 -29.14
C ALA A 169 18.01 -19.19 -28.88
N ALA A 170 17.63 -19.37 -27.62
CA ALA A 170 16.43 -20.09 -27.24
C ALA A 170 15.15 -19.42 -27.80
N ALA A 171 15.05 -18.09 -27.68
CA ALA A 171 13.94 -17.31 -28.20
C ALA A 171 13.83 -17.38 -29.73
N GLN A 172 14.95 -17.47 -30.44
CA GLN A 172 14.99 -17.66 -31.91
C GLN A 172 14.52 -19.05 -32.30
N THR A 173 14.95 -20.07 -31.56
CA THR A 173 14.58 -21.48 -31.85
C THR A 173 13.08 -21.75 -31.69
N LEU A 174 12.47 -21.21 -30.59
CA LEU A 174 11.05 -21.46 -30.30
C LEU A 174 10.10 -20.47 -31.00
N GLY A 175 10.61 -19.37 -31.58
CA GLY A 175 9.82 -18.41 -32.33
C GLY A 175 8.72 -17.76 -31.51
N GLN A 176 7.43 -17.93 -31.95
CA GLN A 176 6.25 -17.37 -31.28
C GLN A 176 5.50 -18.39 -30.40
N GLN A 177 6.15 -19.50 -30.03
CA GLN A 177 5.48 -20.47 -29.16
C GLN A 177 5.13 -19.82 -27.81
N ASP A 178 3.92 -20.12 -27.36
CA ASP A 178 3.44 -19.62 -26.05
C ASP A 178 4.23 -20.26 -24.92
N VAL A 179 4.88 -19.42 -24.11
CA VAL A 179 5.55 -19.79 -22.87
C VAL A 179 4.94 -19.00 -21.73
N THR A 180 4.76 -19.65 -20.60
CA THR A 180 4.17 -19.02 -19.42
C THR A 180 5.13 -18.06 -18.71
N ASP A 181 6.44 -18.37 -18.78
CA ASP A 181 7.53 -17.53 -18.24
C ASP A 181 8.83 -17.75 -19.06
N ASP A 182 9.87 -16.99 -18.70
CA ASP A 182 11.14 -17.01 -19.41
C ASP A 182 11.99 -18.25 -19.04
N CYS A 183 11.75 -18.88 -17.88
CA CYS A 183 12.37 -20.15 -17.51
C CYS A 183 11.92 -21.29 -18.44
N GLN A 184 10.63 -21.35 -18.78
CA GLN A 184 10.09 -22.35 -19.68
C GLN A 184 10.72 -22.27 -21.10
N LEU A 185 11.14 -21.09 -21.53
CA LEU A 185 11.88 -20.92 -22.78
C LEU A 185 13.21 -21.67 -22.74
N MET A 186 13.93 -21.55 -21.63
CA MET A 186 15.21 -22.25 -21.44
C MET A 186 15.02 -23.75 -21.32
N GLU A 187 14.04 -24.21 -20.55
CA GLU A 187 13.70 -25.62 -20.35
C GLU A 187 13.35 -26.33 -21.66
N ARG A 188 12.53 -25.72 -22.51
CA ARG A 188 12.13 -26.28 -23.82
C ARG A 188 13.31 -26.40 -24.78
N THR A 189 14.38 -25.67 -24.59
CA THR A 189 15.61 -25.79 -25.36
C THR A 189 16.66 -26.68 -24.68
N GLY A 190 16.27 -27.42 -23.63
CA GLY A 190 17.12 -28.39 -22.93
C GLY A 190 18.14 -27.75 -21.99
N ARG A 191 17.96 -26.50 -21.63
CA ARG A 191 18.85 -25.77 -20.70
C ARG A 191 18.30 -25.83 -19.28
N PRO A 192 19.08 -26.29 -18.28
CA PRO A 192 18.61 -26.33 -16.90
C PRO A 192 18.44 -24.93 -16.32
N VAL A 193 17.41 -24.76 -15.51
CA VAL A 193 17.17 -23.53 -14.72
C VAL A 193 17.33 -23.84 -13.24
N LYS A 194 18.18 -23.09 -12.56
CA LYS A 194 18.40 -23.21 -11.12
C LYS A 194 17.35 -22.39 -10.36
N LEU A 195 16.58 -23.05 -9.50
CA LEU A 195 15.74 -22.32 -8.53
C LEU A 195 16.59 -21.84 -7.35
N THR A 196 16.41 -20.57 -6.98
CA THR A 196 17.03 -19.97 -5.79
C THR A 196 15.93 -19.61 -4.78
N GLU A 197 16.30 -19.37 -3.53
CA GLU A 197 15.37 -18.94 -2.51
C GLU A 197 14.80 -17.55 -2.83
N GLY A 198 13.47 -17.48 -3.03
CA GLY A 198 12.69 -16.26 -3.19
C GLY A 198 12.22 -15.68 -1.85
N SER A 199 11.27 -14.77 -1.91
CA SER A 199 10.58 -14.23 -0.73
C SER A 199 9.08 -14.16 -0.98
N TYR A 200 8.26 -14.52 0.01
CA TYR A 200 6.81 -14.33 -0.09
C TYR A 200 6.42 -12.86 -0.19
N GLU A 201 7.28 -11.95 0.28
CA GLU A 201 7.08 -10.50 0.11
C GLU A 201 7.31 -10.04 -1.32
N ASN A 202 8.07 -10.78 -2.14
CA ASN A 202 8.28 -10.50 -3.56
C ASN A 202 7.06 -10.96 -4.41
N TYR A 203 5.84 -10.66 -3.93
CA TYR A 203 4.63 -10.99 -4.66
C TYR A 203 4.38 -10.02 -5.81
N LYS A 204 3.58 -10.48 -6.77
CA LYS A 204 3.19 -9.69 -7.94
C LYS A 204 1.86 -9.01 -7.67
N ILE A 205 1.81 -7.70 -7.79
CA ILE A 205 0.55 -6.95 -7.73
C ILE A 205 -0.29 -7.31 -8.94
N THR A 206 -1.43 -7.97 -8.70
CA THR A 206 -2.36 -8.47 -9.72
C THR A 206 -3.79 -8.02 -9.48
N THR A 207 -4.14 -7.76 -8.24
CA THR A 207 -5.47 -7.32 -7.77
C THR A 207 -5.36 -6.08 -6.90
N ILE A 208 -6.50 -5.46 -6.58
CA ILE A 208 -6.56 -4.29 -5.66
C ILE A 208 -6.18 -4.70 -4.24
N GLU A 209 -6.50 -5.94 -3.85
CA GLU A 209 -6.17 -6.50 -2.54
C GLU A 209 -4.65 -6.59 -2.33
N ASP A 210 -3.89 -6.87 -3.40
CA ASP A 210 -2.42 -6.88 -3.33
C ASP A 210 -1.85 -5.48 -3.02
N LEU A 211 -2.52 -4.41 -3.43
CA LEU A 211 -2.14 -3.03 -3.08
C LEU A 211 -2.50 -2.70 -1.63
N LYS A 212 -3.64 -3.18 -1.13
CA LYS A 212 -4.08 -2.94 0.26
C LYS A 212 -3.14 -3.56 1.30
N GLY A 213 -2.54 -4.71 1.00
CA GLY A 213 -1.54 -5.34 1.88
C GLY A 213 -0.17 -4.63 1.90
N ALA A 214 0.02 -3.65 1.02
CA ALA A 214 1.28 -2.92 0.85
C ALA A 214 1.27 -1.52 1.50
N GLY A 215 0.13 -1.09 2.05
CA GLY A 215 -0.04 0.22 2.68
C GLY A 215 0.59 0.28 4.08
N ALA A 216 1.15 1.43 4.44
CA ALA A 216 1.61 1.69 5.80
C ALA A 216 0.40 2.03 6.68
N MET A 217 -0.05 1.08 7.51
CA MET A 217 -1.00 1.37 8.57
C MET A 217 -0.35 2.20 9.67
N ARG A 218 -1.05 3.25 10.13
CA ARG A 218 -0.62 4.11 11.25
C ARG A 218 -1.73 4.26 12.27
N ILE A 219 -1.32 4.30 13.53
CA ILE A 219 -2.21 4.53 14.66
C ILE A 219 -1.90 5.92 15.22
N GLY A 220 -2.97 6.68 15.50
CA GLY A 220 -2.88 7.92 16.26
C GLY A 220 -3.77 7.87 17.49
N HIS A 221 -3.38 8.63 18.51
CA HIS A 221 -4.14 8.85 19.73
C HIS A 221 -4.42 10.34 19.88
N GLY A 222 -5.67 10.68 20.20
CA GLY A 222 -6.10 12.03 20.55
C GLY A 222 -6.72 12.07 21.94
N TYR A 223 -6.55 13.19 22.58
CA TYR A 223 -7.13 13.50 23.88
C TYR A 223 -7.57 14.96 23.92
N ASP A 224 -8.79 15.20 24.38
CA ASP A 224 -9.27 16.55 24.62
C ASP A 224 -10.11 16.61 25.91
N VAL A 225 -10.18 17.79 26.51
CA VAL A 225 -10.92 18.03 27.75
C VAL A 225 -11.46 19.44 27.78
N HIS A 226 -12.73 19.58 28.15
CA HIS A 226 -13.39 20.86 28.32
C HIS A 226 -14.11 20.96 29.65
N LYS A 227 -14.10 22.17 30.24
CA LYS A 227 -14.77 22.48 31.51
C LYS A 227 -16.30 22.58 31.28
N LEU A 228 -17.09 22.02 32.21
CA LEU A 228 -18.54 22.19 32.27
C LEU A 228 -18.91 23.55 32.89
N VAL A 229 -19.75 24.32 32.21
CA VAL A 229 -20.25 25.63 32.65
C VAL A 229 -21.75 25.75 32.36
N GLU A 230 -22.44 26.59 33.16
CA GLU A 230 -23.84 26.91 32.93
C GLU A 230 -24.04 27.79 31.70
N GLY A 231 -25.23 27.75 31.11
CA GLY A 231 -25.63 28.64 30.02
C GLY A 231 -25.06 28.27 28.61
N ARG A 232 -24.40 27.13 28.48
CA ARG A 232 -23.97 26.59 27.19
C ARG A 232 -24.66 25.28 26.85
N ARG A 233 -24.81 24.97 25.57
CA ARG A 233 -25.30 23.67 25.10
C ARG A 233 -24.21 22.61 25.29
N LEU A 234 -24.61 21.39 25.59
CA LEU A 234 -23.70 20.25 25.63
C LEU A 234 -23.76 19.53 24.27
N ILE A 235 -22.70 19.68 23.47
CA ILE A 235 -22.58 19.04 22.16
C ILE A 235 -21.48 17.98 22.25
N LEU A 236 -21.79 16.72 21.88
CA LEU A 236 -20.84 15.62 21.83
C LEU A 236 -21.10 14.78 20.57
N GLY A 237 -20.08 14.62 19.71
CA GLY A 237 -20.23 13.94 18.40
C GLY A 237 -21.31 14.59 17.53
N GLY A 238 -21.42 15.92 17.57
CA GLY A 238 -22.45 16.69 16.88
C GLY A 238 -23.89 16.48 17.40
N VAL A 239 -24.05 15.84 18.56
CA VAL A 239 -25.36 15.61 19.19
C VAL A 239 -25.58 16.63 20.29
N ASP A 240 -26.66 17.40 20.22
CA ASP A 240 -27.10 18.27 21.30
C ASP A 240 -27.76 17.45 22.42
N ILE A 241 -27.14 17.45 23.59
CA ILE A 241 -27.54 16.62 24.73
C ILE A 241 -28.24 17.52 25.75
N PRO A 242 -29.51 17.26 26.07
CA PRO A 242 -30.23 18.01 27.11
C PRO A 242 -29.53 17.86 28.47
N TYR A 243 -28.89 18.93 28.93
CA TYR A 243 -28.22 19.01 30.22
C TYR A 243 -28.15 20.48 30.69
N GLU A 244 -28.07 20.69 31.98
CA GLU A 244 -28.03 22.06 32.60
C GLU A 244 -26.75 22.80 32.31
N LYS A 245 -25.65 22.09 31.99
CA LYS A 245 -24.33 22.62 31.69
C LYS A 245 -23.87 22.19 30.31
N GLY A 246 -23.05 23.00 29.69
CA GLY A 246 -22.36 22.65 28.45
C GLY A 246 -20.85 22.90 28.58
N LEU A 247 -20.11 22.53 27.52
CA LEU A 247 -18.66 22.64 27.49
C LEU A 247 -18.19 24.04 27.13
N LEU A 248 -17.16 24.54 27.79
CA LEU A 248 -16.52 25.82 27.53
C LEU A 248 -15.42 25.66 26.50
N GLY A 249 -15.51 26.34 25.36
CA GLY A 249 -14.48 26.37 24.31
C GLY A 249 -14.79 27.47 23.28
N HIS A 250 -13.90 27.63 22.28
CA HIS A 250 -14.02 28.66 21.23
C HIS A 250 -14.96 28.23 20.11
N SER A 251 -15.02 26.92 19.78
CA SER A 251 -15.98 26.32 18.85
C SER A 251 -17.28 25.94 19.59
N ASP A 252 -18.00 24.93 19.09
CA ASP A 252 -19.09 24.26 19.81
C ASP A 252 -18.58 23.43 21.02
N ALA A 253 -17.25 23.35 21.22
CA ALA A 253 -16.55 22.63 22.28
C ALA A 253 -16.86 21.12 22.32
N ASP A 254 -17.04 20.50 21.16
CA ASP A 254 -17.26 19.06 21.03
C ASP A 254 -15.97 18.28 21.29
N VAL A 255 -15.74 17.97 22.56
CA VAL A 255 -14.54 17.27 23.04
C VAL A 255 -14.33 15.89 22.36
N LEU A 256 -15.43 15.22 21.94
CA LEU A 256 -15.33 13.93 21.25
C LEU A 256 -14.82 14.12 19.81
N ALA A 257 -15.37 15.09 19.09
CA ALA A 257 -14.92 15.40 17.73
C ALA A 257 -13.47 15.88 17.72
N HIS A 258 -13.06 16.70 18.68
CA HIS A 258 -11.69 17.19 18.81
C HIS A 258 -10.69 16.04 19.05
N ALA A 259 -10.97 15.14 20.01
CA ALA A 259 -10.12 13.98 20.26
C ALA A 259 -9.98 13.09 19.04
N VAL A 260 -11.06 12.89 18.26
CA VAL A 260 -11.00 12.11 17.01
C VAL A 260 -10.13 12.81 15.96
N MET A 261 -10.27 14.12 15.77
CA MET A 261 -9.45 14.88 14.82
C MET A 261 -7.97 14.83 15.18
N ASP A 262 -7.62 14.98 16.46
CA ASP A 262 -6.23 14.87 16.92
C ASP A 262 -5.66 13.47 16.73
N ALA A 263 -6.45 12.42 16.96
CA ALA A 263 -6.04 11.06 16.66
C ALA A 263 -5.70 10.87 15.18
N LEU A 264 -6.53 11.41 14.30
CA LEU A 264 -6.36 11.32 12.84
C LEU A 264 -5.13 12.11 12.36
N LEU A 265 -4.99 13.37 12.78
CA LEU A 265 -3.85 14.21 12.42
C LEU A 265 -2.53 13.63 12.96
N GLY A 266 -2.55 13.16 14.22
CA GLY A 266 -1.39 12.51 14.83
C GLY A 266 -0.96 11.25 14.12
N ALA A 267 -1.90 10.39 13.69
CA ALA A 267 -1.60 9.20 12.88
C ALA A 267 -0.89 9.55 11.56
N ALA A 268 -1.30 10.65 10.92
CA ALA A 268 -0.71 11.14 9.68
C ALA A 268 0.60 11.93 9.89
N ALA A 269 1.03 12.17 11.14
CA ALA A 269 2.13 13.05 11.51
C ALA A 269 1.93 14.50 11.01
N MET A 270 0.68 15.00 11.10
CA MET A 270 0.27 16.34 10.67
C MET A 270 0.07 17.33 11.84
N GLY A 271 0.49 16.98 13.06
CA GLY A 271 0.31 17.81 14.25
C GLY A 271 -1.05 17.61 14.91
N ASP A 272 -1.67 18.69 15.35
CA ASP A 272 -2.92 18.74 16.10
C ASP A 272 -3.94 19.73 15.48
N ILE A 273 -5.18 19.72 15.99
CA ILE A 273 -6.24 20.61 15.50
C ILE A 273 -5.90 22.09 15.68
N GLY A 274 -5.15 22.47 16.71
CA GLY A 274 -4.77 23.85 16.96
C GLY A 274 -3.85 24.44 15.88
N GLN A 275 -3.05 23.61 15.22
CA GLN A 275 -2.21 24.03 14.08
C GLN A 275 -3.02 24.27 12.82
N HIS A 276 -4.11 23.51 12.61
CA HIS A 276 -4.95 23.60 11.42
C HIS A 276 -6.11 24.60 11.58
N PHE A 277 -6.64 24.74 12.78
CA PHE A 277 -7.78 25.58 13.12
C PHE A 277 -7.49 26.43 14.38
N PRO A 278 -6.63 27.45 14.26
CA PRO A 278 -6.16 28.22 15.42
C PRO A 278 -7.31 28.95 16.14
N ASP A 279 -7.35 28.87 17.47
CA ASP A 279 -8.36 29.53 18.30
C ASP A 279 -8.37 31.06 18.18
N ASN A 280 -7.29 31.68 17.73
CA ASN A 280 -7.18 33.12 17.52
C ASN A 280 -7.68 33.57 16.12
N ASP A 281 -8.10 32.64 15.25
CA ASP A 281 -8.72 32.97 13.96
C ASP A 281 -10.24 33.13 14.12
N PRO A 282 -10.80 34.33 13.90
CA PRO A 282 -12.25 34.59 14.00
C PRO A 282 -13.10 33.69 13.08
N THR A 283 -12.53 33.14 12.02
CA THR A 283 -13.21 32.26 11.08
C THR A 283 -13.75 31.00 11.76
N TYR A 284 -13.09 30.52 12.82
CA TYR A 284 -13.46 29.30 13.54
C TYR A 284 -14.25 29.56 14.83
N ALA A 285 -14.56 30.83 15.14
CA ALA A 285 -15.36 31.18 16.32
C ALA A 285 -16.77 30.60 16.21
N GLY A 286 -17.16 29.68 17.11
CA GLY A 286 -18.45 28.98 17.07
C GLY A 286 -18.57 27.94 15.97
N ALA A 287 -17.49 27.52 15.35
CA ALA A 287 -17.50 26.54 14.27
C ALA A 287 -18.09 25.20 14.73
N ASP A 288 -18.81 24.54 13.84
CA ASP A 288 -19.28 23.16 13.96
C ASP A 288 -18.10 22.20 13.85
N SER A 289 -17.79 21.48 14.91
CA SER A 289 -16.66 20.54 14.95
C SER A 289 -16.79 19.38 13.96
N LEU A 290 -18.00 18.99 13.53
CA LEU A 290 -18.18 18.02 12.46
C LEU A 290 -17.80 18.60 11.08
N ALA A 291 -17.99 19.90 10.88
CA ALA A 291 -17.51 20.56 9.66
C ALA A 291 -15.98 20.61 9.62
N LEU A 292 -15.34 20.89 10.76
CA LEU A 292 -13.86 20.82 10.88
C LEU A 292 -13.34 19.39 10.66
N MET A 293 -14.05 18.37 11.16
CA MET A 293 -13.70 16.96 10.94
C MET A 293 -13.76 16.55 9.47
N LYS A 294 -14.74 17.05 8.70
CA LYS A 294 -14.78 16.83 7.24
C LYS A 294 -13.56 17.42 6.55
N GLU A 295 -13.10 18.57 7.01
CA GLU A 295 -11.90 19.21 6.48
C GLU A 295 -10.64 18.39 6.83
N VAL A 296 -10.52 17.86 8.04
CA VAL A 296 -9.44 16.92 8.42
C VAL A 296 -9.46 15.69 7.51
N ALA A 297 -10.62 15.07 7.28
CA ALA A 297 -10.75 13.94 6.36
C ALA A 297 -10.29 14.29 4.94
N ARG A 298 -10.62 15.51 4.45
CA ARG A 298 -10.16 16.01 3.16
C ARG A 298 -8.65 16.20 3.10
N LEU A 299 -8.04 16.75 4.16
CA LEU A 299 -6.58 16.94 4.27
C LEU A 299 -5.85 15.60 4.27
N LEU A 300 -6.35 14.61 5.00
CA LEU A 300 -5.82 13.25 5.01
C LEU A 300 -5.87 12.62 3.60
N ALA A 301 -7.01 12.71 2.92
CA ALA A 301 -7.19 12.18 1.58
C ALA A 301 -6.24 12.85 0.56
N GLN A 302 -5.98 14.15 0.67
CA GLN A 302 -5.01 14.87 -0.16
C GLN A 302 -3.57 14.36 0.03
N GLN A 303 -3.25 13.87 1.24
CA GLN A 303 -1.97 13.22 1.53
C GLN A 303 -1.96 11.73 1.19
N GLY A 304 -3.06 11.20 0.62
CA GLY A 304 -3.20 9.80 0.26
C GLY A 304 -3.56 8.87 1.43
N TRP A 305 -3.92 9.41 2.59
CA TRP A 305 -4.37 8.61 3.73
C TRP A 305 -5.87 8.32 3.67
N ARG A 306 -6.25 7.12 4.09
CA ARG A 306 -7.64 6.70 4.32
C ARG A 306 -7.82 6.39 5.80
N VAL A 307 -8.97 6.77 6.33
CA VAL A 307 -9.37 6.36 7.68
C VAL A 307 -9.94 4.96 7.60
N GLU A 308 -9.41 4.02 8.40
CA GLU A 308 -9.90 2.63 8.44
C GLU A 308 -10.89 2.42 9.58
N ASN A 309 -10.56 2.91 10.79
CA ASN A 309 -11.50 2.89 11.90
C ASN A 309 -11.17 3.94 12.96
N VAL A 310 -12.16 4.23 13.81
CA VAL A 310 -12.05 5.10 14.98
C VAL A 310 -12.68 4.40 16.18
N ASP A 311 -11.98 4.42 17.32
CA ASP A 311 -12.50 4.00 18.63
C ASP A 311 -12.31 5.15 19.64
N ALA A 312 -13.40 5.61 20.23
CA ALA A 312 -13.37 6.73 21.17
C ALA A 312 -14.08 6.39 22.49
N THR A 313 -13.59 6.98 23.57
CA THR A 313 -14.15 6.83 24.92
C THR A 313 -14.36 8.19 25.55
N ILE A 314 -15.59 8.50 25.96
CA ILE A 314 -15.97 9.72 26.64
C ILE A 314 -15.95 9.44 28.17
N LEU A 315 -15.23 10.29 28.93
CA LEU A 315 -15.19 10.28 30.37
C LEU A 315 -16.17 11.33 30.88
N CYS A 316 -17.34 10.88 31.36
CA CYS A 316 -18.45 11.76 31.72
C CYS A 316 -19.24 11.20 32.91
N GLN A 317 -19.22 11.89 34.05
CA GLN A 317 -20.00 11.49 35.24
C GLN A 317 -21.50 11.67 35.01
N ALA A 318 -21.89 12.78 34.40
CA ALA A 318 -23.25 13.13 34.02
C ALA A 318 -23.26 14.08 32.82
N PRO A 319 -24.30 14.02 31.95
CA PRO A 319 -25.46 13.11 31.95
C PRO A 319 -25.10 11.71 31.46
N LYS A 320 -26.04 10.75 31.56
CA LYS A 320 -25.88 9.41 30.97
C LYS A 320 -25.97 9.47 29.45
N LEU A 321 -24.91 9.03 28.75
CA LEU A 321 -24.74 9.19 27.31
C LEU A 321 -25.24 8.02 26.47
N ALA A 322 -25.54 6.88 27.06
CA ALA A 322 -25.83 5.61 26.35
C ALA A 322 -26.86 5.76 25.21
N ARG A 323 -27.95 6.51 25.44
CA ARG A 323 -29.00 6.72 24.41
C ARG A 323 -28.56 7.61 23.24
N HIS A 324 -27.50 8.38 23.40
CA HIS A 324 -27.00 9.34 22.40
C HIS A 324 -25.86 8.74 21.53
N ILE A 325 -25.20 7.68 22.01
CA ILE A 325 -24.06 7.05 21.33
C ILE A 325 -24.36 6.65 19.88
N PRO A 326 -25.54 6.04 19.55
CA PRO A 326 -25.83 5.69 18.15
C PRO A 326 -25.81 6.89 17.19
N ALA A 327 -26.34 8.05 17.62
CA ALA A 327 -26.33 9.26 16.83
C ALA A 327 -24.93 9.86 16.70
N MET A 328 -24.13 9.88 17.78
CA MET A 328 -22.73 10.31 17.74
C MET A 328 -21.94 9.49 16.72
N ARG A 329 -22.05 8.16 16.76
CA ARG A 329 -21.39 7.26 15.81
C ARG A 329 -21.79 7.54 14.36
N ALA A 330 -23.08 7.74 14.12
CA ALA A 330 -23.57 8.05 12.77
C ALA A 330 -23.02 9.39 12.25
N ASN A 331 -22.99 10.43 13.10
CA ASN A 331 -22.47 11.74 12.74
C ASN A 331 -20.96 11.71 12.42
N LEU A 332 -20.16 11.06 13.28
CA LEU A 332 -18.72 10.90 13.06
C LEU A 332 -18.44 10.10 11.79
N ALA A 333 -19.15 9.00 11.57
CA ALA A 333 -19.02 8.17 10.37
C ALA A 333 -19.34 8.99 9.10
N ALA A 334 -20.43 9.75 9.11
CA ALA A 334 -20.82 10.62 8.00
C ALA A 334 -19.79 11.74 7.73
N ALA A 335 -19.21 12.33 8.78
CA ALA A 335 -18.18 13.37 8.64
C ALA A 335 -16.87 12.82 8.05
N LEU A 336 -16.51 11.58 8.39
CA LEU A 336 -15.29 10.89 7.92
C LEU A 336 -15.47 10.10 6.61
N GLY A 337 -16.72 9.98 6.11
CA GLY A 337 -17.03 9.15 4.93
C GLY A 337 -16.88 7.63 5.19
N LEU A 338 -17.12 7.18 6.43
CA LEU A 338 -16.97 5.79 6.87
C LEU A 338 -18.33 5.07 6.99
N ASP A 339 -18.27 3.73 6.94
CA ASP A 339 -19.37 2.91 7.45
C ASP A 339 -19.49 3.06 8.99
N VAL A 340 -20.71 3.10 9.52
CA VAL A 340 -20.96 3.20 10.98
C VAL A 340 -20.29 2.05 11.75
N GLY A 341 -20.12 0.89 11.13
CA GLY A 341 -19.40 -0.25 11.71
C GLY A 341 -17.91 0.01 11.99
N ALA A 342 -17.30 0.99 11.29
CA ALA A 342 -15.91 1.39 11.50
C ALA A 342 -15.73 2.43 12.62
N VAL A 343 -16.82 2.93 13.21
CA VAL A 343 -16.77 3.94 14.29
C VAL A 343 -17.35 3.38 15.58
N SER A 344 -16.53 3.31 16.62
CA SER A 344 -16.91 2.95 17.98
C SER A 344 -16.88 4.17 18.88
N VAL A 345 -17.93 4.36 19.68
CA VAL A 345 -17.99 5.36 20.77
C VAL A 345 -18.48 4.67 22.02
N LYS A 346 -17.75 4.88 23.10
CA LYS A 346 -18.09 4.37 24.45
C LYS A 346 -18.12 5.55 25.42
N ALA A 347 -18.86 5.43 26.50
CA ALA A 347 -18.85 6.36 27.59
C ALA A 347 -18.69 5.64 28.93
N THR A 348 -17.88 6.19 29.81
CA THR A 348 -17.65 5.69 31.16
C THR A 348 -17.68 6.80 32.20
N THR A 349 -17.99 6.44 33.46
CA THR A 349 -17.76 7.29 34.62
C THR A 349 -16.36 7.04 35.16
N GLU A 350 -15.86 7.96 35.99
CA GLU A 350 -14.63 7.75 36.75
C GLU A 350 -14.92 7.52 38.25
N GLU A 351 -16.11 7.00 38.55
CA GLU A 351 -16.52 6.64 39.90
C GLU A 351 -16.27 7.75 40.96
N HIS A 352 -16.59 9.00 40.57
CA HIS A 352 -16.37 10.24 41.34
C HIS A 352 -14.90 10.59 41.59
N LEU A 353 -13.94 9.96 40.90
CA LEU A 353 -12.51 10.29 40.98
C LEU A 353 -12.15 11.35 39.91
N GLY A 354 -11.15 12.14 40.20
CA GLY A 354 -10.65 13.17 39.28
C GLY A 354 -11.66 14.28 38.98
N PHE A 355 -11.32 15.16 38.03
CA PHE A 355 -12.15 16.31 37.66
C PHE A 355 -13.41 15.89 36.86
N THR A 356 -13.32 14.87 36.04
CA THR A 356 -14.46 14.33 35.27
C THR A 356 -15.42 13.59 36.17
N GLY A 357 -14.92 12.80 37.13
CA GLY A 357 -15.73 12.11 38.11
C GLY A 357 -16.41 13.10 39.12
N GLN A 358 -15.83 14.29 39.34
CA GLN A 358 -16.46 15.34 40.11
C GLN A 358 -17.44 16.21 39.31
N GLY A 359 -17.61 15.95 37.98
CA GLY A 359 -18.50 16.70 37.14
C GLY A 359 -18.04 18.13 36.84
N LEU A 360 -16.73 18.39 36.91
CA LEU A 360 -16.12 19.69 36.60
C LEU A 360 -15.83 19.85 35.08
N GLY A 361 -15.75 18.76 34.35
CA GLY A 361 -15.49 18.73 32.92
C GLY A 361 -15.86 17.38 32.32
N ILE A 362 -15.76 17.31 31.01
CA ILE A 362 -15.84 16.07 30.21
C ILE A 362 -14.53 15.94 29.43
N ALA A 363 -13.98 14.73 29.37
CA ALA A 363 -12.81 14.40 28.55
C ALA A 363 -13.17 13.32 27.54
N ALA A 364 -12.42 13.26 26.44
CA ALA A 364 -12.49 12.18 25.48
C ALA A 364 -11.10 11.72 25.07
N HIS A 365 -10.97 10.41 24.91
CA HIS A 365 -9.85 9.76 24.24
C HIS A 365 -10.33 9.16 22.92
N ALA A 366 -9.51 9.25 21.90
CA ALA A 366 -9.75 8.58 20.63
C ALA A 366 -8.49 7.88 20.14
N VAL A 367 -8.67 6.75 19.48
CA VAL A 367 -7.65 6.06 18.70
C VAL A 367 -8.17 5.93 17.27
N ALA A 368 -7.34 6.27 16.30
CA ALA A 368 -7.68 6.14 14.90
C ALA A 368 -6.63 5.28 14.19
N LEU A 369 -7.08 4.43 13.29
CA LEU A 369 -6.24 3.70 12.34
C LEU A 369 -6.43 4.33 10.97
N ILE A 370 -5.32 4.66 10.33
CA ILE A 370 -5.29 5.14 8.94
C ILE A 370 -4.39 4.25 8.10
N ASP A 371 -4.69 4.15 6.81
CA ASP A 371 -3.94 3.39 5.81
C ASP A 371 -3.62 4.29 4.60
N ARG A 372 -2.60 3.90 3.82
CA ARG A 372 -2.16 4.71 2.67
C ARG A 372 -1.98 3.87 1.43
#